data_63cc62db3e5e0e52d89983143d8cfba1
#
_entry.id   63cc62db3e5e0e52d89983143d8cfba1
#
_cell.length_a   1.000
_cell.length_b   1.000
_cell.length_c   1.000
_cell.angle_alpha   90.00
_cell.angle_beta   90.00
_cell.angle_gamma   90.00
#
_symmetry.space_group_name_H-M   'P 1'
#
loop_
_entity.id
_entity.type
_entity.pdbx_description
1 polymer ?
#
loop_
_entity_poly.entity_id
_entity_poly.type
_entity_poly.pdbx_seq_one_letter_code
_entity_poly.pdbx_strand_id
1 'polypeptide(L)'
;MNRTLLKRILVTSAIAVLGVSTSFAALVMERDEGLDTAPSVGMYRYQVPTELQGIYNSANVANLTASMEKEPNTLSMNVAHVKGNPSESYVVEIYKDLAAIETHRKSNHYQAFVNEVGSKLINRKMYDVQSVL
;
A
#
# COMPACT_ATOMS: atom_id res chain seq x y z
N MET A 1 -5.98 40.38 -19.66
CA MET A 1 -5.49 39.07 -20.08
C MET A 1 -4.95 38.36 -18.83
N ASN A 2 -5.65 37.30 -18.39
CA ASN A 2 -5.58 36.76 -17.04
C ASN A 2 -4.36 35.86 -16.86
N ARG A 3 -3.48 36.22 -15.93
CA ARG A 3 -2.19 35.50 -15.66
C ARG A 3 -2.34 34.10 -15.07
N THR A 4 -3.56 33.66 -14.87
CA THR A 4 -3.86 32.35 -14.23
C THR A 4 -3.94 31.18 -15.22
N LEU A 5 -3.90 31.45 -16.54
CA LEU A 5 -4.06 30.43 -17.58
C LEU A 5 -2.72 29.82 -18.07
N LEU A 6 -1.57 30.40 -17.68
CA LEU A 6 -0.27 29.98 -18.21
C LEU A 6 0.49 28.97 -17.34
N LYS A 7 -0.07 28.58 -16.21
CA LYS A 7 0.56 27.58 -15.32
C LYS A 7 0.09 26.14 -15.53
N ARG A 8 -0.79 25.89 -16.51
CA ARG A 8 -1.40 24.55 -16.73
C ARG A 8 -0.79 23.73 -17.87
N ILE A 9 0.32 24.14 -18.50
CA ILE A 9 0.82 23.47 -19.72
C ILE A 9 2.27 22.97 -19.57
N LEU A 10 2.78 22.75 -18.37
CA LEU A 10 4.20 22.33 -18.23
C LEU A 10 4.43 21.14 -17.28
N VAL A 11 3.54 20.14 -17.30
CA VAL A 11 3.80 18.86 -16.64
C VAL A 11 3.33 17.68 -17.53
N THR A 12 3.60 17.77 -18.81
CA THR A 12 3.45 16.61 -19.70
C THR A 12 4.71 16.49 -20.54
N SER A 13 5.76 15.91 -19.98
CA SER A 13 6.84 15.27 -20.77
C SER A 13 7.97 14.84 -19.83
N ALA A 14 7.88 13.68 -19.24
CA ALA A 14 9.03 12.82 -18.89
C ALA A 14 8.53 11.48 -18.34
N ILE A 15 7.99 10.64 -19.20
CA ILE A 15 7.92 9.20 -18.93
C ILE A 15 8.52 8.52 -20.14
N ALA A 16 9.78 8.17 -20.02
CA ALA A 16 10.39 7.18 -20.87
C ALA A 16 11.23 6.24 -20.02
N VAL A 17 10.73 5.00 -19.95
CA VAL A 17 11.46 3.73 -19.93
C VAL A 17 12.34 3.42 -18.71
N LEU A 18 11.90 2.42 -17.92
CA LEU A 18 12.69 1.19 -17.74
C LEU A 18 11.87 0.17 -16.91
N GLY A 19 11.83 -1.03 -17.42
CA GLY A 19 10.94 -2.13 -17.16
C GLY A 19 10.78 -2.65 -15.74
N VAL A 20 9.62 -3.28 -15.56
CA VAL A 20 9.28 -4.32 -14.58
C VAL A 20 9.32 -3.92 -13.11
N SER A 21 8.46 -3.00 -12.72
CA SER A 21 7.81 -2.89 -11.41
C SER A 21 6.79 -1.74 -11.36
N THR A 22 6.28 -1.34 -12.49
CA THR A 22 5.56 -0.07 -12.68
C THR A 22 4.07 -0.11 -12.33
N SER A 23 3.49 -1.28 -12.03
CA SER A 23 2.04 -1.38 -11.87
C SER A 23 1.51 -0.79 -10.56
N PHE A 24 2.34 -0.58 -9.56
CA PHE A 24 1.89 -0.06 -8.27
C PHE A 24 2.08 1.45 -8.11
N ALA A 25 3.16 1.99 -8.65
CA ALA A 25 3.42 3.43 -8.59
C ALA A 25 2.51 4.22 -9.55
N ALA A 26 2.18 3.64 -10.71
CA ALA A 26 1.32 4.30 -11.70
C ALA A 26 -0.13 4.46 -11.23
N LEU A 27 -0.66 3.50 -10.46
CA LEU A 27 -2.04 3.58 -9.94
C LEU A 27 -2.20 4.64 -8.85
N VAL A 28 -1.11 5.00 -8.17
CA VAL A 28 -1.10 6.00 -7.09
C VAL A 28 -0.95 7.42 -7.64
N MET A 29 -0.48 7.58 -8.89
CA MET A 29 -0.21 8.91 -9.48
C MET A 29 -1.41 9.59 -10.16
N GLU A 30 -2.54 8.90 -10.34
CA GLU A 30 -3.75 9.51 -10.92
C GLU A 30 -4.75 10.04 -9.87
N ARG A 31 -4.33 10.23 -8.61
CA ARG A 31 -5.18 10.90 -7.64
C ARG A 31 -5.27 12.40 -7.91
N ASP A 32 -6.49 12.86 -8.09
CA ASP A 32 -6.86 14.25 -8.21
C ASP A 32 -6.24 15.10 -7.09
N GLU A 33 -5.55 16.18 -7.44
CA GLU A 33 -4.82 17.08 -6.51
C GLU A 33 -5.71 17.71 -5.40
N GLY A 34 -7.01 17.46 -5.42
CA GLY A 34 -7.97 17.94 -4.41
C GLY A 34 -8.13 17.04 -3.19
N LEU A 35 -7.53 15.83 -3.17
CA LEU A 35 -7.65 14.84 -2.09
C LEU A 35 -6.38 14.67 -1.25
N ASP A 36 -5.44 15.57 -1.38
CA ASP A 36 -4.10 15.48 -0.75
C ASP A 36 -4.12 15.60 0.79
N THR A 37 -5.28 15.89 1.37
CA THR A 37 -5.45 15.98 2.85
C THR A 37 -6.17 14.79 3.45
N ALA A 38 -6.77 13.92 2.65
CA ALA A 38 -7.46 12.74 3.14
C ALA A 38 -6.47 11.60 3.44
N PRO A 39 -6.72 10.80 4.49
CA PRO A 39 -5.92 9.61 4.76
C PRO A 39 -5.90 8.68 3.54
N SER A 40 -4.72 8.12 3.26
CA SER A 40 -4.54 7.13 2.21
C SER A 40 -4.85 5.74 2.74
N VAL A 41 -5.71 4.99 2.04
CA VAL A 41 -6.14 3.66 2.46
C VAL A 41 -5.62 2.62 1.47
N GLY A 42 -4.96 1.58 1.99
CA GLY A 42 -4.63 0.36 1.27
C GLY A 42 -5.54 -0.77 1.73
N MET A 43 -6.19 -1.46 0.80
CA MET A 43 -6.97 -2.66 1.10
C MET A 43 -6.60 -3.78 0.14
N TYR A 44 -6.17 -4.89 0.71
CA TYR A 44 -5.66 -6.03 -0.04
C TYR A 44 -6.35 -7.32 0.39
N ARG A 45 -6.54 -8.21 -0.58
CA ARG A 45 -6.87 -9.60 -0.33
C ARG A 45 -5.77 -10.49 -0.85
N TYR A 46 -5.39 -11.48 -0.06
CA TYR A 46 -4.44 -12.51 -0.44
C TYR A 46 -5.04 -13.90 -0.24
N GLN A 47 -4.64 -14.83 -1.09
CA GLN A 47 -4.76 -16.23 -0.80
C GLN A 47 -3.41 -16.71 -0.25
N VAL A 48 -3.43 -17.25 0.97
CA VAL A 48 -2.25 -17.71 1.70
C VAL A 48 -2.23 -19.22 1.63
N PRO A 49 -1.24 -19.84 0.97
CA PRO A 49 -1.09 -21.29 0.98
C PRO A 49 -1.04 -21.85 2.41
N THR A 50 -1.64 -23.00 2.62
CA THR A 50 -1.79 -23.59 3.97
C THR A 50 -0.47 -23.73 4.70
N GLU A 51 0.57 -24.16 4.00
CA GLU A 51 1.94 -24.35 4.52
C GLU A 51 2.61 -23.02 4.90
N LEU A 52 2.13 -21.90 4.40
CA LEU A 52 2.70 -20.58 4.70
C LEU A 52 1.93 -19.82 5.79
N GLN A 53 0.78 -20.30 6.26
CA GLN A 53 -0.07 -19.54 7.19
C GLN A 53 0.65 -19.16 8.47
N GLY A 54 1.43 -20.06 9.07
CA GLY A 54 2.19 -19.76 10.28
C GLY A 54 3.23 -18.67 10.08
N ILE A 55 4.01 -18.77 8.99
CA ILE A 55 5.04 -17.78 8.64
C ILE A 55 4.37 -16.44 8.27
N TYR A 56 3.29 -16.49 7.49
CA TYR A 56 2.52 -15.31 7.11
C TYR A 56 2.00 -14.54 8.33
N ASN A 57 1.43 -15.26 9.30
CA ASN A 57 0.91 -14.63 10.51
C ASN A 57 2.02 -13.98 11.33
N SER A 58 3.15 -14.68 11.53
CA SER A 58 4.30 -14.16 12.28
C SER A 58 4.90 -12.93 11.58
N ALA A 59 5.09 -13.00 10.27
CA ALA A 59 5.66 -11.90 9.48
C ALA A 59 4.73 -10.67 9.50
N ASN A 60 3.40 -10.86 9.41
CA ASN A 60 2.45 -9.76 9.55
C ASN A 60 2.50 -9.13 10.93
N VAL A 61 2.46 -9.93 12.00
CA VAL A 61 2.52 -9.39 13.37
C VAL A 61 3.79 -8.55 13.54
N ALA A 62 4.94 -9.04 13.08
CA ALA A 62 6.20 -8.30 13.16
C ALA A 62 6.14 -6.99 12.36
N ASN A 63 5.63 -7.02 11.12
CA ASN A 63 5.51 -5.85 10.27
C ASN A 63 4.54 -4.83 10.88
N LEU A 64 3.34 -5.24 11.26
CA LEU A 64 2.32 -4.35 11.83
C LEU A 64 2.80 -3.69 13.12
N THR A 65 3.38 -4.48 14.04
CA THR A 65 3.89 -3.96 15.31
C THR A 65 4.96 -2.91 15.07
N ALA A 66 5.95 -3.22 14.23
CA ALA A 66 7.02 -2.28 13.92
C ALA A 66 6.50 -1.00 13.21
N SER A 67 5.51 -1.12 12.33
CA SER A 67 4.89 0.02 11.65
C SER A 67 4.19 0.94 12.64
N MET A 68 3.37 0.38 13.53
CA MET A 68 2.65 1.16 14.52
C MET A 68 3.57 1.83 15.56
N GLU A 69 4.70 1.19 15.87
CA GLU A 69 5.67 1.72 16.84
C GLU A 69 6.64 2.76 16.25
N LYS A 70 7.02 2.61 14.98
CA LYS A 70 8.15 3.36 14.39
C LYS A 70 7.75 4.35 13.30
N GLU A 71 6.52 4.24 12.79
CA GLU A 71 6.04 5.06 11.69
C GLU A 71 4.89 5.98 12.16
N PRO A 72 5.15 7.21 12.58
CA PRO A 72 4.14 8.10 13.17
C PRO A 72 3.03 8.51 12.19
N ASN A 73 3.25 8.33 10.88
CA ASN A 73 2.28 8.62 9.84
C ASN A 73 1.52 7.36 9.35
N THR A 74 1.77 6.20 9.94
CA THR A 74 0.94 5.00 9.79
C THR A 74 -0.15 5.05 10.85
N LEU A 75 -1.38 5.31 10.42
CA LEU A 75 -2.50 5.57 11.33
C LEU A 75 -3.16 4.28 11.81
N SER A 76 -3.21 3.26 10.98
CA SER A 76 -3.78 1.96 11.33
C SER A 76 -3.27 0.87 10.37
N MET A 77 -3.05 -0.32 10.91
CA MET A 77 -2.80 -1.53 10.14
C MET A 77 -3.53 -2.71 10.75
N ASN A 78 -4.26 -3.47 9.94
CA ASN A 78 -5.01 -4.64 10.38
C ASN A 78 -4.87 -5.78 9.37
N VAL A 79 -4.75 -6.98 9.90
CA VAL A 79 -4.81 -8.23 9.13
C VAL A 79 -5.87 -9.12 9.72
N ALA A 80 -6.71 -9.69 8.88
CA ALA A 80 -7.77 -10.60 9.27
C ALA A 80 -7.87 -11.78 8.30
N HIS A 81 -8.17 -12.95 8.84
CA HIS A 81 -8.56 -14.10 8.05
C HIS A 81 -10.07 -14.25 7.99
N VAL A 82 -10.57 -14.80 6.91
CA VAL A 82 -11.99 -15.16 6.81
C VAL A 82 -12.28 -16.30 7.78
N LYS A 83 -13.30 -16.11 8.62
CA LYS A 83 -13.72 -17.15 9.57
C LYS A 83 -14.14 -18.41 8.82
N GLY A 84 -13.51 -19.54 9.14
CA GLY A 84 -13.73 -20.81 8.44
C GLY A 84 -12.92 -20.99 7.15
N ASN A 85 -12.18 -19.96 6.70
CA ASN A 85 -11.28 -20.04 5.56
C ASN A 85 -9.97 -19.28 5.83
N PRO A 86 -9.06 -19.83 6.64
CA PRO A 86 -7.82 -19.13 7.03
C PRO A 86 -6.83 -18.90 5.87
N SER A 87 -7.07 -19.55 4.73
CA SER A 87 -6.31 -19.28 3.50
C SER A 87 -6.66 -17.94 2.85
N GLU A 88 -7.78 -17.33 3.20
CA GLU A 88 -8.17 -16.02 2.69
C GLU A 88 -7.91 -14.94 3.75
N SER A 89 -7.04 -14.01 3.40
CA SER A 89 -6.61 -12.93 4.29
C SER A 89 -6.86 -11.56 3.68
N TYR A 90 -7.30 -10.64 4.51
CA TYR A 90 -7.46 -9.23 4.18
C TYR A 90 -6.49 -8.40 5.00
N VAL A 91 -5.88 -7.42 4.34
CA VAL A 91 -5.01 -6.41 4.96
C VAL A 91 -5.64 -5.05 4.70
N VAL A 92 -5.81 -4.25 5.75
CA VAL A 92 -6.27 -2.86 5.65
C VAL A 92 -5.24 -1.98 6.34
N GLU A 93 -4.75 -1.02 5.60
CA GLU A 93 -3.71 -0.08 6.01
C GLU A 93 -4.22 1.34 5.82
N ILE A 94 -4.03 2.20 6.81
CA ILE A 94 -4.43 3.60 6.76
C ILE A 94 -3.19 4.45 7.09
N TYR A 95 -2.88 5.37 6.19
CA TYR A 95 -1.74 6.28 6.29
C TYR A 95 -2.21 7.72 6.25
N LYS A 96 -1.45 8.60 6.87
CA LYS A 96 -1.70 10.03 6.83
C LYS A 96 -1.77 10.57 5.39
N ASP A 97 -0.86 10.11 4.53
CA ASP A 97 -0.69 10.57 3.16
C ASP A 97 0.07 9.54 2.31
N LEU A 98 0.25 9.82 1.04
CA LEU A 98 1.01 8.97 0.11
C LEU A 98 2.49 8.87 0.48
N ALA A 99 3.09 9.90 1.05
CA ALA A 99 4.49 9.88 1.46
C ALA A 99 4.73 8.89 2.61
N ALA A 100 3.74 8.71 3.49
CA ALA A 100 3.78 7.70 4.54
C ALA A 100 3.78 6.28 3.97
N ILE A 101 3.00 6.01 2.91
CA ILE A 101 3.04 4.72 2.20
C ILE A 101 4.44 4.45 1.64
N GLU A 102 5.05 5.44 1.00
CA GLU A 102 6.40 5.31 0.45
C GLU A 102 7.45 5.06 1.55
N THR A 103 7.31 5.72 2.70
CA THR A 103 8.15 5.50 3.86
C THR A 103 8.02 4.07 4.39
N HIS A 104 6.77 3.60 4.56
CA HIS A 104 6.49 2.23 5.00
C HIS A 104 7.12 1.20 4.06
N ARG A 105 6.92 1.35 2.76
CA ARG A 105 7.46 0.41 1.75
C ARG A 105 8.98 0.31 1.75
N LYS A 106 9.68 1.37 2.16
CA LYS A 106 11.15 1.40 2.26
C LYS A 106 11.66 0.90 3.61
N SER A 107 10.77 0.69 4.57
CA SER A 107 11.14 0.27 5.92
C SER A 107 11.72 -1.16 5.95
N ASN A 108 12.62 -1.42 6.88
CA ASN A 108 13.24 -2.74 7.03
C ASN A 108 12.22 -3.82 7.37
N HIS A 109 11.21 -3.51 8.17
CA HIS A 109 10.17 -4.48 8.56
C HIS A 109 9.24 -4.83 7.40
N TYR A 110 8.87 -3.87 6.55
CA TYR A 110 8.11 -4.17 5.33
C TYR A 110 8.93 -5.00 4.35
N GLN A 111 10.21 -4.66 4.14
CA GLN A 111 11.10 -5.42 3.27
C GLN A 111 11.32 -6.85 3.79
N ALA A 112 11.44 -7.03 5.10
CA ALA A 112 11.52 -8.36 5.70
C ALA A 112 10.25 -9.18 5.43
N PHE A 113 9.06 -8.59 5.61
CA PHE A 113 7.78 -9.23 5.27
C PHE A 113 7.72 -9.64 3.78
N VAL A 114 8.08 -8.72 2.88
CA VAL A 114 8.07 -9.00 1.42
C VAL A 114 9.02 -10.14 1.07
N ASN A 115 10.22 -10.14 1.62
CA ASN A 115 11.23 -11.17 1.37
C ASN A 115 10.81 -12.53 1.91
N GLU A 116 10.15 -12.57 3.06
CA GLU A 116 9.78 -13.82 3.72
C GLU A 116 8.56 -14.46 3.06
N VAL A 117 7.51 -13.69 2.79
CA VAL A 117 6.22 -14.23 2.32
C VAL A 117 5.66 -13.54 1.09
N GLY A 118 6.02 -12.29 0.81
CA GLY A 118 5.33 -11.47 -0.19
C GLY A 118 5.26 -12.09 -1.58
N SER A 119 6.36 -12.69 -2.05
CA SER A 119 6.42 -13.35 -3.37
C SER A 119 5.71 -14.71 -3.43
N LYS A 120 5.35 -15.28 -2.29
CA LYS A 120 4.71 -16.60 -2.15
C LYS A 120 3.19 -16.51 -2.01
N LEU A 121 2.66 -15.30 -1.80
CA LEU A 121 1.22 -15.07 -1.74
C LEU A 121 0.60 -15.11 -3.13
N ILE A 122 -0.54 -15.77 -3.25
CA ILE A 122 -1.23 -15.95 -4.51
C ILE A 122 -2.55 -15.19 -4.55
N ASN A 123 -3.08 -15.00 -5.76
CA ASN A 123 -4.37 -14.34 -6.00
C ASN A 123 -4.51 -12.99 -5.27
N ARG A 124 -3.41 -12.22 -5.28
CA ARG A 124 -3.42 -10.87 -4.73
C ARG A 124 -4.44 -10.01 -5.47
N LYS A 125 -5.35 -9.40 -4.70
CA LYS A 125 -6.26 -8.37 -5.18
C LYS A 125 -6.06 -7.12 -4.34
N MET A 126 -5.86 -6.00 -5.00
CA MET A 126 -5.90 -4.67 -4.40
C MET A 126 -7.26 -4.06 -4.71
N TYR A 127 -7.88 -3.46 -3.72
CA TYR A 127 -9.11 -2.70 -3.88
C TYR A 127 -8.78 -1.23 -3.99
N ASP A 128 -9.41 -0.58 -4.97
CA ASP A 128 -9.37 0.87 -5.06
C ASP A 128 -10.40 1.43 -4.09
N VAL A 129 -9.93 2.02 -3.03
CA VAL A 129 -10.75 2.51 -1.92
C VAL A 129 -10.31 3.90 -1.51
N GLN A 130 -11.25 4.69 -1.03
CA GLN A 130 -11.04 6.05 -0.58
C GLN A 130 -11.57 6.21 0.84
N SER A 131 -10.84 6.96 1.67
CA SER A 131 -11.35 7.38 2.97
C SER A 131 -12.59 8.28 2.79
N VAL A 132 -13.57 8.11 3.67
CA VAL A 132 -14.77 8.96 3.75
C VAL A 132 -14.72 9.94 4.93
N LEU A 133 -13.60 9.96 5.66
CA LEU A 133 -13.35 10.81 6.82
C LEU A 133 -12.38 11.91 6.48
#